data_12933f71596866fa5c05f9cc801487b2
#
_entry.id   12933f71596866fa5c05f9cc801487b2
#
_cell.length_a   1.000
_cell.length_b   1.000
_cell.length_c   1.000
_cell.angle_alpha   90.00
_cell.angle_beta   90.00
_cell.angle_gamma   90.00
#
_symmetry.space_group_name_H-M   'P 1'
#
loop_
_entity.id
_entity.type
_entity.pdbx_description
1 polymer ?
#
loop_
_entity_poly.entity_id
_entity_poly.type
_entity_poly.pdbx_seq_one_letter_code
_entity_poly.pdbx_strand_id
1 'polypeptide(L)'
;MIIGYLRVSTEKQHPANQQDEIRRFAESKQLIVNHWVTEVASGKKSERDRKLGVLLRRLKRDDTLIVTEISRLSRTLTDIMAIMGKCLERGINLYTTKEGYSFDNTINSKVLCFAFGLVAEIE
;
A
#
# COMPACT_ATOMS: atom_id res chain seq x y z
N MET A 1 -2.16 -1.29 -14.54
CA MET A 1 -1.54 -0.03 -14.09
C MET A 1 -0.73 -0.28 -12.83
N ILE A 2 0.42 0.34 -12.71
CA ILE A 2 1.30 0.19 -11.56
C ILE A 2 1.49 1.57 -10.93
N ILE A 3 1.13 1.68 -9.65
CA ILE A 3 1.10 2.95 -8.93
C ILE A 3 2.05 2.89 -7.74
N GLY A 4 2.90 3.91 -7.62
CA GLY A 4 3.69 4.14 -6.42
C GLY A 4 2.97 5.12 -5.51
N TYR A 5 2.71 4.72 -4.28
CA TYR A 5 2.06 5.57 -3.28
C TYR A 5 3.06 6.00 -2.22
N LEU A 6 3.15 7.30 -2.03
CA LEU A 6 4.08 7.94 -1.10
C LEU A 6 3.29 8.73 -0.07
N ARG A 7 3.65 8.62 1.20
CA ARG A 7 3.02 9.42 2.24
C ARG A 7 4.06 10.06 3.13
N VAL A 8 3.91 11.37 3.30
CA VAL A 8 4.71 12.16 4.22
C VAL A 8 3.76 12.89 5.18
N SER A 9 4.21 13.19 6.39
CA SER A 9 3.35 13.83 7.39
C SER A 9 3.33 15.35 7.26
N THR A 10 4.31 15.95 6.59
CA THR A 10 4.37 17.39 6.35
C THR A 10 4.90 17.66 4.95
N GLU A 11 4.58 18.86 4.42
CA GLU A 11 5.08 19.28 3.12
C GLU A 11 6.59 19.50 3.10
N LYS A 12 7.20 19.68 4.27
CA LYS A 12 8.66 19.87 4.39
C LYS A 12 9.44 18.58 4.21
N GLN A 13 8.78 17.42 4.34
CA GLN A 13 9.41 16.14 4.11
C GLN A 13 9.51 15.89 2.61
N HIS A 14 10.60 15.23 2.22
CA HIS A 14 10.86 14.93 0.81
C HIS A 14 10.55 13.47 0.52
N PRO A 15 9.58 13.18 -0.35
CA PRO A 15 9.24 11.81 -0.69
C PRO A 15 10.23 11.14 -1.65
N ALA A 16 11.27 11.86 -2.10
CA ALA A 16 12.22 11.35 -3.09
C ALA A 16 12.83 10.00 -2.71
N ASN A 17 13.17 9.80 -1.42
CA ASN A 17 13.76 8.54 -0.95
C ASN A 17 12.77 7.38 -1.10
N GLN A 18 11.51 7.61 -0.78
CA GLN A 18 10.46 6.60 -0.96
C GLN A 18 10.28 6.28 -2.45
N GLN A 19 10.26 7.31 -3.27
CA GLN A 19 10.09 7.16 -4.72
C GLN A 19 11.23 6.35 -5.32
N ASP A 20 12.48 6.65 -4.95
CA ASP A 20 13.64 5.90 -5.45
C ASP A 20 13.59 4.43 -5.03
N GLU A 21 13.21 4.16 -3.80
CA GLU A 21 13.12 2.80 -3.30
C GLU A 21 12.04 2.00 -4.05
N ILE A 22 10.88 2.60 -4.27
CA ILE A 22 9.80 1.97 -5.04
C ILE A 22 10.25 1.72 -6.48
N ARG A 23 10.94 2.70 -7.09
CA ARG A 23 11.43 2.56 -8.46
C ARG A 23 12.41 1.39 -8.58
N ARG A 24 13.36 1.29 -7.65
CA ARG A 24 14.33 0.19 -7.65
C ARG A 24 13.66 -1.17 -7.44
N PHE A 25 12.67 -1.22 -6.55
CA PHE A 25 11.89 -2.43 -6.34
C PHE A 25 11.15 -2.85 -7.62
N ALA A 26 10.49 -1.89 -8.26
CA ALA A 26 9.76 -2.15 -9.50
C ALA A 26 10.70 -2.67 -10.59
N GLU A 27 11.86 -2.02 -10.75
CA GLU A 27 12.87 -2.46 -11.72
C GLU A 27 13.32 -3.90 -11.45
N SER A 28 13.52 -4.26 -10.19
CA SER A 28 13.94 -5.63 -9.84
C SER A 28 12.89 -6.68 -10.21
N LYS A 29 11.63 -6.27 -10.35
CA LYS A 29 10.53 -7.14 -10.76
C LYS A 29 10.12 -6.92 -12.21
N GLN A 30 10.90 -6.15 -12.96
CA GLN A 30 10.62 -5.81 -14.36
C GLN A 30 9.29 -5.09 -14.53
N LEU A 31 8.96 -4.24 -13.57
CA LEU A 31 7.75 -3.43 -13.59
C LEU A 31 8.11 -1.96 -13.82
N ILE A 32 7.20 -1.23 -14.47
CA ILE A 32 7.35 0.21 -14.70
C ILE A 32 6.22 0.92 -13.97
N VAL A 33 6.56 1.83 -13.04
CA VAL A 33 5.56 2.61 -12.33
C VAL A 33 4.95 3.62 -13.30
N ASN A 34 3.63 3.52 -13.52
CA ASN A 34 2.91 4.38 -14.45
C ASN A 34 2.49 5.69 -13.82
N HIS A 35 2.13 5.66 -12.53
CA HIS A 35 1.64 6.82 -11.80
C HIS A 35 2.23 6.87 -10.41
N TRP A 36 2.41 8.10 -9.93
CA TRP A 36 2.87 8.38 -8.58
C TRP A 36 1.80 9.19 -7.86
N VAL A 37 1.43 8.76 -6.66
CA VAL A 37 0.51 9.49 -5.80
C VAL A 37 1.25 9.88 -4.52
N THR A 38 1.36 11.18 -4.27
CA THR A 38 2.00 11.70 -3.05
C THR A 38 0.92 12.26 -2.14
N GLU A 39 0.91 11.76 -0.91
CA GLU A 39 -0.04 12.17 0.12
C GLU A 39 0.69 12.91 1.23
N VAL A 40 0.21 14.10 1.59
CA VAL A 40 0.67 14.83 2.77
C VAL A 40 -0.41 14.66 3.82
N ALA A 41 -0.23 13.73 4.74
CA ALA A 41 -1.22 13.43 5.76
C ALA A 41 -0.60 12.71 6.95
N SER A 42 -1.06 13.03 8.15
CA SER A 42 -0.74 12.21 9.32
C SER A 42 -1.45 10.87 9.16
N GLY A 43 -0.88 9.80 9.68
CA GLY A 43 -1.50 8.47 9.58
C GLY A 43 -2.78 8.32 10.41
N LYS A 44 -3.20 9.36 11.12
CA LYS A 44 -4.43 9.38 11.93
C LYS A 44 -5.69 9.56 11.10
N LYS A 45 -5.57 10.19 9.93
CA LYS A 45 -6.70 10.41 9.04
C LYS A 45 -7.10 9.08 8.39
N SER A 46 -8.39 8.78 8.34
CA SER A 46 -8.86 7.52 7.75
C SER A 46 -8.56 7.47 6.24
N GLU A 47 -8.47 6.27 5.69
CA GLU A 47 -8.19 6.10 4.26
C GLU A 47 -9.27 6.73 3.37
N ARG A 48 -10.50 6.85 3.87
CA ARG A 48 -11.62 7.47 3.14
C ARG A 48 -11.37 8.93 2.81
N ASP A 49 -10.72 9.63 3.73
CA ASP A 49 -10.53 11.08 3.65
C ASP A 49 -9.20 11.45 3.01
N ARG A 50 -8.48 10.46 2.49
CA ARG A 50 -7.17 10.64 1.87
C ARG A 50 -7.22 10.29 0.39
N LYS A 51 -6.17 10.72 -0.32
CA LYS A 51 -5.98 10.33 -1.73
C LYS A 51 -5.94 8.81 -1.88
N LEU A 52 -5.46 8.10 -0.87
CA LEU A 52 -5.42 6.64 -0.87
C LEU A 52 -6.81 6.04 -1.07
N GLY A 53 -7.82 6.58 -0.38
CA GLY A 53 -9.20 6.10 -0.54
C GLY A 53 -9.71 6.28 -1.96
N VAL A 54 -9.44 7.44 -2.56
CA VAL A 54 -9.81 7.70 -3.95
C VAL A 54 -9.09 6.73 -4.88
N LEU A 55 -7.80 6.53 -4.65
CA LEU A 55 -6.99 5.62 -5.43
C LEU A 55 -7.53 4.19 -5.37
N LEU A 56 -7.81 3.69 -4.17
CA LEU A 56 -8.33 2.33 -3.99
C LEU A 56 -9.66 2.11 -4.70
N ARG A 57 -10.51 3.12 -4.76
CA ARG A 57 -11.79 3.01 -5.48
C ARG A 57 -11.61 2.98 -6.98
N ARG A 58 -10.53 3.55 -7.51
CA ARG A 58 -10.26 3.61 -8.95
C ARG A 58 -9.45 2.44 -9.48
N LEU A 59 -8.68 1.78 -8.63
CA LEU A 59 -7.87 0.63 -9.04
C LEU A 59 -8.76 -0.53 -9.47
N LYS A 60 -8.30 -1.23 -10.49
CA LYS A 60 -9.00 -2.36 -11.09
C LYS A 60 -8.24 -3.65 -10.84
N ARG A 61 -8.88 -4.78 -11.16
CA ARG A 61 -8.23 -6.10 -11.11
C ARG A 61 -6.92 -6.08 -11.89
N ASP A 62 -5.90 -6.68 -11.31
CA ASP A 62 -4.53 -6.79 -11.84
C ASP A 62 -3.73 -5.48 -11.78
N ASP A 63 -4.31 -4.40 -11.29
CA ASP A 63 -3.53 -3.20 -10.98
C ASP A 63 -2.63 -3.48 -9.78
N THR A 64 -1.53 -2.74 -9.70
CA THR A 64 -0.51 -2.92 -8.65
C THR A 64 -0.31 -1.62 -7.90
N LEU A 65 -0.27 -1.73 -6.57
CA LEU A 65 0.03 -0.63 -5.66
C LEU A 65 1.32 -0.97 -4.90
N ILE A 66 2.29 -0.08 -4.95
CA ILE A 66 3.58 -0.28 -4.27
C ILE A 66 3.79 0.84 -3.25
N VAL A 67 4.11 0.44 -2.02
CA VAL A 67 4.47 1.35 -0.93
C VAL A 67 5.78 0.90 -0.33
N THR A 68 6.48 1.77 0.38
CA THR A 68 7.74 1.38 1.04
C THR A 68 7.49 0.51 2.25
N GLU A 69 6.50 0.85 3.05
CA GLU A 69 6.17 0.15 4.29
C GLU A 69 4.68 0.18 4.51
N ILE A 70 4.20 -0.82 5.22
CA ILE A 70 2.78 -0.96 5.49
C ILE A 70 2.22 0.21 6.30
N SER A 71 3.07 0.83 7.13
CA SER A 71 2.70 2.02 7.93
C SER A 71 2.39 3.25 7.08
N ARG A 72 2.76 3.25 5.79
CA ARG A 72 2.37 4.33 4.88
C ARG A 72 0.90 4.25 4.49
N LEU A 73 0.28 3.07 4.63
CA LEU A 73 -1.15 2.89 4.37
C LEU A 73 -1.99 3.46 5.50
N SER A 74 -1.63 3.17 6.74
CA SER A 74 -2.28 3.74 7.93
C SER A 74 -1.43 3.46 9.16
N ARG A 75 -1.76 4.13 10.27
CA ARG A 75 -1.14 3.87 11.58
C ARG A 75 -1.88 2.80 12.37
N THR A 76 -3.13 2.54 12.04
CA THR A 76 -3.91 1.54 12.77
C THR A 76 -3.94 0.23 12.00
N LEU A 77 -3.80 -0.86 12.72
CA LEU A 77 -3.82 -2.18 12.11
C LEU A 77 -5.19 -2.50 11.52
N THR A 78 -6.26 -2.00 12.14
CA THR A 78 -7.62 -2.16 11.62
C THR A 78 -7.77 -1.55 10.23
N ASP A 79 -7.28 -0.33 10.03
CA ASP A 79 -7.33 0.31 8.71
C ASP A 79 -6.46 -0.42 7.69
N ILE A 80 -5.28 -0.86 8.10
CA ILE A 80 -4.39 -1.64 7.23
C ILE A 80 -5.10 -2.91 6.77
N MET A 81 -5.76 -3.61 7.68
CA MET A 81 -6.52 -4.82 7.35
C MET A 81 -7.66 -4.53 6.37
N ALA A 82 -8.36 -3.42 6.56
CA ALA A 82 -9.43 -3.01 5.65
C ALA A 82 -8.88 -2.76 4.24
N ILE A 83 -7.74 -2.08 4.13
CA ILE A 83 -7.09 -1.79 2.86
C ILE A 83 -6.64 -3.09 2.17
N MET A 84 -5.98 -3.98 2.92
CA MET A 84 -5.53 -5.26 2.38
C MET A 84 -6.70 -6.12 1.91
N GLY A 85 -7.78 -6.14 2.70
CA GLY A 85 -8.99 -6.88 2.34
C GLY A 85 -9.61 -6.37 1.05
N LYS A 86 -9.68 -5.05 0.88
CA LYS A 86 -10.19 -4.44 -0.36
C LYS A 86 -9.33 -4.82 -1.55
N CYS A 87 -8.01 -4.77 -1.39
CA CYS A 87 -7.09 -5.13 -2.47
C CYS A 87 -7.26 -6.60 -2.85
N LEU A 88 -7.32 -7.49 -1.86
CA LEU A 88 -7.47 -8.91 -2.11
C LEU A 88 -8.80 -9.22 -2.81
N GLU A 89 -9.90 -8.64 -2.30
CA GLU A 89 -11.23 -8.86 -2.87
C GLU A 89 -11.32 -8.38 -4.31
N ARG A 90 -10.70 -7.27 -4.62
CA ARG A 90 -10.76 -6.66 -5.96
C ARG A 90 -9.66 -7.13 -6.91
N GLY A 91 -8.77 -8.01 -6.45
CA GLY A 91 -7.68 -8.54 -7.27
C GLY A 91 -6.58 -7.53 -7.54
N ILE A 92 -6.36 -6.59 -6.63
CA ILE A 92 -5.29 -5.60 -6.70
C ILE A 92 -4.06 -6.17 -5.99
N ASN A 93 -2.90 -6.06 -6.64
CA ASN A 93 -1.64 -6.50 -6.06
C ASN A 93 -1.06 -5.39 -5.20
N LEU A 94 -0.70 -5.70 -3.96
CA LEU A 94 -0.09 -4.73 -3.04
C LEU A 94 1.29 -5.23 -2.64
N TYR A 95 2.32 -4.41 -2.83
CA TYR A 95 3.69 -4.73 -2.45
C TYR A 95 4.23 -3.69 -1.48
N THR A 96 5.00 -4.17 -0.49
CA THR A 96 5.79 -3.30 0.38
C THR A 96 7.26 -3.59 0.13
N THR A 97 8.08 -2.54 -0.04
CA THR A 97 9.47 -2.73 -0.43
C THR A 97 10.38 -3.07 0.74
N LYS A 98 10.20 -2.42 1.88
CA LYS A 98 11.07 -2.65 3.05
C LYS A 98 10.79 -3.96 3.75
N GLU A 99 9.53 -4.29 3.93
CA GLU A 99 9.13 -5.52 4.61
C GLU A 99 9.15 -6.72 3.68
N GLY A 100 9.12 -6.45 2.38
CA GLY A 100 9.08 -7.50 1.38
C GLY A 100 7.75 -8.24 1.30
N TYR A 101 6.67 -7.64 1.79
CA TYR A 101 5.35 -8.25 1.71
C TYR A 101 4.80 -8.16 0.29
N SER A 102 4.12 -9.21 -0.09
CA SER A 102 3.51 -9.36 -1.41
C SER A 102 2.09 -9.86 -1.20
N PHE A 103 1.12 -8.98 -1.35
CA PHE A 103 -0.29 -9.32 -1.20
C PHE A 103 -0.92 -9.36 -2.59
N ASP A 104 -1.06 -10.55 -3.10
CA ASP A 104 -1.66 -10.83 -4.40
C ASP A 104 -2.68 -11.96 -4.26
N ASN A 105 -3.10 -12.58 -5.35
CA ASN A 105 -4.11 -13.63 -5.31
C ASN A 105 -3.51 -15.01 -5.03
N THR A 106 -2.43 -15.09 -4.27
CA THR A 106 -1.82 -16.37 -3.89
C THR A 106 -2.33 -16.83 -2.53
N ILE A 107 -2.17 -18.13 -2.26
CA ILE A 107 -2.52 -18.73 -0.96
C ILE A 107 -1.68 -18.09 0.15
N ASN A 108 -0.39 -17.85 -0.10
CA ASN A 108 0.51 -17.25 0.88
C ASN A 108 0.02 -15.85 1.29
N SER A 109 -0.42 -15.05 0.32
CA SER A 109 -0.96 -13.73 0.59
C SER A 109 -2.23 -13.79 1.44
N LYS A 110 -3.11 -14.75 1.17
CA LYS A 110 -4.34 -14.95 1.96
C LYS A 110 -4.03 -15.32 3.39
N VAL A 111 -3.06 -16.22 3.59
CA VAL A 111 -2.60 -16.61 4.93
C VAL A 111 -2.04 -15.42 5.68
N LEU A 112 -1.23 -14.59 5.00
CA LEU A 112 -0.62 -13.42 5.61
C LEU A 112 -1.68 -12.39 6.02
N CYS A 113 -2.68 -12.16 5.17
CA CYS A 113 -3.81 -11.27 5.50
C CYS A 113 -4.59 -11.78 6.70
N PHE A 114 -4.82 -13.09 6.77
CA PHE A 114 -5.50 -13.71 7.91
C PHE A 114 -4.69 -13.52 9.21
N ALA A 115 -3.37 -13.70 9.15
CA ALA A 115 -2.49 -13.49 10.31
C ALA A 115 -2.55 -12.04 10.81
N PHE A 116 -2.55 -11.06 9.91
CA PHE A 116 -2.71 -9.66 10.28
C PHE A 116 -4.06 -9.42 10.95
N GLY A 117 -5.12 -10.08 10.48
CA GLY A 117 -6.45 -9.97 11.07
C GLY A 117 -6.49 -10.48 12.50
N LEU A 118 -5.81 -11.58 12.80
CA LEU A 118 -5.70 -12.11 14.16
C LEU A 118 -4.99 -11.13 15.09
N VAL A 119 -3.90 -10.52 14.62
CA VAL A 119 -3.17 -9.53 15.42
C VAL A 119 -4.05 -8.32 15.70
N ALA A 120 -4.84 -7.88 14.72
CA ALA A 120 -5.75 -6.74 14.89
C ALA A 120 -6.81 -7.01 15.95
N GLU A 121 -7.30 -8.26 16.06
CA GLU A 121 -8.28 -8.63 17.07
C GLU A 121 -7.69 -8.62 18.50
N ILE A 122 -6.40 -8.92 18.63
CA ILE A 122 -5.71 -8.94 19.91
C ILE A 122 -5.45 -7.52 20.42
N GLU A 123 -5.18 -6.59 19.54
CA GLU A 123 -4.96 -5.19 19.91
C GLU A 123 -6.22 -4.54 20.48
#